data_dbbf6be25e6ad8e40e3e590709846cf1
#
_entry.id   dbbf6be25e6ad8e40e3e590709846cf1
#
_cell.length_a   1.000
_cell.length_b   1.000
_cell.length_c   1.000
_cell.angle_alpha   90.00
_cell.angle_beta   90.00
_cell.angle_gamma   90.00
#
_symmetry.space_group_name_H-M   'P 1'
#
loop_
_entity.id
_entity.type
_entity.pdbx_description
1 polymer ?
#
loop_
_entity_poly.entity_id
_entity_poly.type
_entity_poly.pdbx_seq_one_letter_code
_entity_poly.pdbx_strand_id
1 'polypeptide(L)'
;MIAWIRLSLSQTTLQKLLPLSRVIEILSVLREFFLLGRGEFAIALISEADEKIRSRWRQNDNLAYDNRDGLGNIVVKEGEVSAVLARTWAAMGSLQGQQEDQEEDEPLELARDLVQLVITKTTSVTPSKSISIVSTPFRNLLLSVPVVLTMHIPSPLDLFLSPLDLQSYSSINAYLLSIHRAHLRLTNLWKITSLRRDHPAPPGPPYGSSTAGQNKVHTLRTRAKERSEAMRTVWATSSAAVFFLGETQAYLQGEVVKGTWIGFKNWLTGETSSRPTSSKAQDDDEEDIWLQAGREPKAHTGSYTHDPQTLADAHKRYLAALAASLLLTKSSFTDPLYHLLQQIDHLVALVHRVHSIWQSLDLEADEGVVDAFSDFHKEEKDVKEQMVVIAARVKSAIEELVKSLRDIDQEKEGWDSGFEELVLGDEGAYVPTKVGRVDRLLMKLDFGGWFDVKKPDEGGDGESEDDDE
;
A
#
# COMPACT_ATOMS: atom_id res chain seq x y z
N MET A 1 -43.94 -4.27 -22.41
CA MET A 1 -44.29 -5.58 -21.78
C MET A 1 -43.10 -6.22 -21.12
N ILE A 2 -41.94 -6.44 -21.79
CA ILE A 2 -40.76 -7.03 -21.22
C ILE A 2 -40.18 -6.20 -20.06
N ALA A 3 -40.06 -4.87 -20.21
CA ALA A 3 -39.62 -3.98 -19.15
C ALA A 3 -40.51 -4.01 -17.89
N TRP A 4 -41.81 -4.11 -18.05
CA TRP A 4 -42.76 -4.22 -16.95
C TRP A 4 -42.63 -5.56 -16.22
N ILE A 5 -42.45 -6.68 -16.95
CA ILE A 5 -42.22 -8.00 -16.37
C ILE A 5 -40.89 -8.03 -15.60
N ARG A 6 -39.83 -7.43 -16.16
CA ARG A 6 -38.56 -7.28 -15.47
C ARG A 6 -38.72 -6.49 -14.16
N LEU A 7 -39.38 -5.34 -14.22
CA LEU A 7 -39.62 -4.49 -13.06
C LEU A 7 -40.44 -5.24 -11.98
N SER A 8 -41.50 -5.95 -12.37
CA SER A 8 -42.29 -6.73 -11.45
C SER A 8 -41.54 -7.89 -10.84
N LEU A 9 -40.77 -8.63 -11.61
CA LEU A 9 -39.88 -9.70 -11.12
C LEU A 9 -38.79 -9.14 -10.20
N SER A 10 -38.20 -8.02 -10.54
CA SER A 10 -37.20 -7.32 -9.72
C SER A 10 -37.81 -6.94 -8.36
N GLN A 11 -38.97 -6.33 -8.35
CA GLN A 11 -39.61 -5.86 -7.11
C GLN A 11 -40.17 -6.95 -6.21
N THR A 12 -40.57 -8.10 -6.75
CA THR A 12 -41.24 -9.13 -5.97
C THR A 12 -40.39 -10.30 -5.56
N THR A 13 -39.52 -10.79 -6.44
CA THR A 13 -38.71 -12.00 -6.20
C THR A 13 -37.27 -11.71 -5.93
N LEU A 14 -36.61 -10.81 -6.70
CA LEU A 14 -35.20 -10.54 -6.58
C LEU A 14 -34.85 -9.72 -5.33
N GLN A 15 -35.75 -8.83 -4.89
CA GLN A 15 -35.59 -8.11 -3.62
C GLN A 15 -35.61 -9.05 -2.40
N LYS A 16 -36.38 -10.15 -2.48
CA LYS A 16 -36.39 -11.16 -1.41
C LYS A 16 -35.15 -12.04 -1.44
N LEU A 17 -34.59 -12.29 -2.62
CA LEU A 17 -33.37 -13.10 -2.80
C LEU A 17 -32.09 -12.33 -2.48
N LEU A 18 -32.04 -11.05 -2.85
CA LEU A 18 -30.91 -10.14 -2.66
C LEU A 18 -31.33 -8.91 -1.86
N PRO A 19 -31.50 -9.00 -0.54
CA PRO A 19 -31.81 -7.84 0.27
C PRO A 19 -30.62 -6.85 0.22
N LEU A 20 -30.91 -5.54 0.15
CA LEU A 20 -29.90 -4.48 0.06
C LEU A 20 -28.89 -4.53 1.22
N SER A 21 -29.36 -4.87 2.42
CA SER A 21 -28.48 -5.04 3.58
C SER A 21 -27.36 -6.06 3.30
N ARG A 22 -27.71 -7.21 2.72
CA ARG A 22 -26.74 -8.27 2.42
C ARG A 22 -25.74 -7.85 1.33
N VAL A 23 -26.19 -7.08 0.34
CA VAL A 23 -25.30 -6.51 -0.69
C VAL A 23 -24.32 -5.51 -0.05
N ILE A 24 -24.83 -4.63 0.82
CA ILE A 24 -23.99 -3.65 1.53
C ILE A 24 -22.98 -4.34 2.45
N GLU A 25 -23.36 -5.38 3.17
CA GLU A 25 -22.46 -6.18 4.02
C GLU A 25 -21.28 -6.74 3.21
N ILE A 26 -21.55 -7.40 2.09
CA ILE A 26 -20.51 -7.97 1.24
C ILE A 26 -19.62 -6.88 0.60
N LEU A 27 -20.21 -5.79 0.14
CA LEU A 27 -19.45 -4.65 -0.37
C LEU A 27 -18.60 -4.00 0.72
N SER A 28 -19.07 -3.98 1.96
CA SER A 28 -18.28 -3.53 3.12
C SER A 28 -17.12 -4.45 3.39
N VAL A 29 -17.29 -5.78 3.33
CA VAL A 29 -16.20 -6.76 3.42
C VAL A 29 -15.16 -6.53 2.31
N LEU A 30 -15.60 -6.33 1.06
CA LEU A 30 -14.69 -6.04 -0.05
C LEU A 30 -13.91 -4.74 0.17
N ARG A 31 -14.57 -3.68 0.67
CA ARG A 31 -13.90 -2.42 1.00
C ARG A 31 -12.88 -2.58 2.12
N GLU A 32 -13.27 -3.25 3.21
CA GLU A 32 -12.43 -3.35 4.41
C GLU A 32 -11.20 -4.22 4.18
N PHE A 33 -11.35 -5.36 3.50
CA PHE A 33 -10.27 -6.34 3.35
C PHE A 33 -9.54 -6.25 2.00
N PHE A 34 -10.24 -6.00 0.90
CA PHE A 34 -9.59 -5.93 -0.41
C PHE A 34 -9.09 -4.53 -0.74
N LEU A 35 -9.80 -3.48 -0.34
CA LEU A 35 -9.37 -2.10 -0.56
C LEU A 35 -8.60 -1.51 0.65
N LEU A 36 -8.17 -2.36 1.58
CA LEU A 36 -7.42 -1.99 2.79
C LEU A 36 -8.13 -0.95 3.68
N GLY A 37 -9.45 -0.94 3.70
CA GLY A 37 -10.22 -0.09 4.60
C GLY A 37 -9.93 -0.39 6.07
N ARG A 38 -9.66 -1.67 6.40
CA ARG A 38 -9.19 -2.13 7.71
C ARG A 38 -7.67 -2.27 7.71
N GLY A 39 -6.96 -1.21 8.09
CA GLY A 39 -5.50 -1.17 8.09
C GLY A 39 -4.84 -2.21 9.01
N GLU A 40 -5.49 -2.57 10.11
CA GLU A 40 -5.03 -3.60 11.06
C GLU A 40 -4.86 -4.97 10.37
N PHE A 41 -5.82 -5.35 9.53
CA PHE A 41 -5.72 -6.58 8.75
C PHE A 41 -4.51 -6.57 7.80
N ALA A 42 -4.31 -5.45 7.09
CA ALA A 42 -3.19 -5.31 6.18
C ALA A 42 -1.84 -5.39 6.91
N ILE A 43 -1.71 -4.71 8.06
CA ILE A 43 -0.50 -4.74 8.89
C ILE A 43 -0.24 -6.15 9.43
N ALA A 44 -1.26 -6.82 9.95
CA ALA A 44 -1.15 -8.19 10.45
C ALA A 44 -0.74 -9.16 9.33
N LEU A 45 -1.39 -9.07 8.16
CA LEU A 45 -1.06 -9.92 7.00
C LEU A 45 0.38 -9.71 6.52
N ILE A 46 0.84 -8.47 6.42
CA ILE A 46 2.22 -8.14 6.03
C ILE A 46 3.20 -8.68 7.08
N SER A 47 2.92 -8.49 8.37
CA SER A 47 3.79 -8.92 9.46
C SER A 47 3.96 -10.44 9.48
N GLU A 48 2.87 -11.20 9.31
CA GLU A 48 2.90 -12.66 9.26
C GLU A 48 3.58 -13.19 7.99
N ALA A 49 3.38 -12.53 6.84
CA ALA A 49 4.06 -12.85 5.60
C ALA A 49 5.57 -12.61 5.70
N ASP A 50 5.98 -11.49 6.26
CA ASP A 50 7.40 -11.13 6.45
C ASP A 50 8.09 -12.05 7.47
N GLU A 51 7.42 -12.43 8.56
CA GLU A 51 7.97 -13.40 9.53
C GLU A 51 8.13 -14.79 8.87
N LYS A 52 7.20 -15.18 8.00
CA LYS A 52 7.31 -16.44 7.27
C LYS A 52 8.51 -16.44 6.29
N ILE A 53 8.73 -15.34 5.57
CA ILE A 53 9.89 -15.18 4.70
C ILE A 53 11.18 -15.20 5.55
N ARG A 54 11.22 -14.45 6.64
CA ARG A 54 12.37 -14.34 7.54
C ARG A 54 12.74 -15.67 8.17
N SER A 55 11.76 -16.48 8.60
CA SER A 55 11.99 -17.80 9.18
C SER A 55 12.64 -18.76 8.19
N ARG A 56 12.32 -18.65 6.89
CA ARG A 56 12.93 -19.44 5.83
C ARG A 56 14.36 -18.99 5.52
N TRP A 57 14.63 -17.72 5.55
CA TRP A 57 15.99 -17.20 5.35
C TRP A 57 16.96 -17.67 6.43
N ARG A 58 16.49 -17.77 7.68
CA ARG A 58 17.29 -18.35 8.78
C ARG A 58 17.59 -19.83 8.57
N GLN A 59 16.77 -20.55 7.83
CA GLN A 59 16.99 -21.98 7.54
C GLN A 59 17.86 -22.24 6.33
N ASN A 60 17.92 -21.32 5.37
CA ASN A 60 18.68 -21.44 4.12
C ASN A 60 19.85 -20.45 4.10
N ASP A 61 20.74 -20.54 5.08
CA ASP A 61 21.91 -19.67 5.16
C ASP A 61 22.57 -19.41 3.80
N ASN A 62 22.69 -18.13 3.47
CA ASN A 62 23.57 -17.53 2.47
C ASN A 62 23.32 -17.79 0.96
N LEU A 63 22.66 -18.84 0.54
CA LEU A 63 22.46 -19.15 -0.89
C LEU A 63 21.39 -18.29 -1.59
N ALA A 64 20.50 -17.67 -0.84
CA ALA A 64 19.38 -16.91 -1.41
C ALA A 64 19.78 -15.50 -1.93
N TYR A 65 20.94 -14.98 -1.48
CA TYR A 65 21.40 -13.64 -1.86
C TYR A 65 22.36 -13.61 -3.04
N ASP A 66 22.93 -14.75 -3.42
CA ASP A 66 23.94 -14.84 -4.48
C ASP A 66 23.34 -14.83 -5.90
N ASN A 67 22.04 -15.07 -6.02
CA ASN A 67 21.36 -14.99 -7.31
C ASN A 67 20.83 -13.56 -7.56
N ARG A 68 21.33 -12.96 -8.63
CA ARG A 68 21.06 -11.61 -9.14
C ARG A 68 19.61 -11.27 -9.42
N ASP A 69 18.68 -12.21 -9.27
CA ASP A 69 17.24 -12.05 -9.50
C ASP A 69 16.42 -11.96 -8.21
N GLY A 70 16.99 -11.42 -7.14
CA GLY A 70 16.37 -11.12 -5.86
C GLY A 70 15.27 -12.09 -5.44
N LEU A 71 15.43 -12.85 -4.37
CA LEU A 71 14.49 -13.88 -3.90
C LEU A 71 14.47 -15.15 -4.78
N GLY A 72 15.60 -15.90 -4.74
CA GLY A 72 15.71 -17.20 -5.38
C GLY A 72 14.54 -18.13 -5.03
N ASN A 73 14.23 -19.03 -5.94
CA ASN A 73 13.18 -20.07 -6.00
C ASN A 73 12.69 -20.59 -4.64
N ILE A 74 12.06 -19.74 -3.84
CA ILE A 74 11.40 -20.13 -2.59
C ILE A 74 10.08 -20.79 -3.00
N VAL A 75 10.03 -22.11 -2.98
CA VAL A 75 8.79 -22.86 -3.21
C VAL A 75 7.93 -22.74 -1.95
N VAL A 76 6.94 -21.84 -1.98
CA VAL A 76 5.92 -21.72 -0.92
C VAL A 76 4.80 -22.70 -1.24
N LYS A 77 4.43 -23.53 -0.26
CA LYS A 77 3.31 -24.47 -0.39
C LYS A 77 1.99 -23.77 -0.07
N GLU A 78 0.91 -24.22 -0.70
CA GLU A 78 -0.43 -23.64 -0.49
C GLU A 78 -0.88 -23.67 0.98
N GLY A 79 -0.56 -24.74 1.73
CA GLY A 79 -0.83 -24.82 3.17
C GLY A 79 -0.05 -23.82 4.01
N GLU A 80 1.09 -23.30 3.54
CA GLU A 80 1.84 -22.24 4.23
C GLU A 80 1.21 -20.87 4.01
N VAL A 81 0.64 -20.64 2.84
CA VAL A 81 -0.09 -19.42 2.52
C VAL A 81 -1.38 -19.34 3.34
N SER A 82 -2.12 -20.44 3.42
CA SER A 82 -3.33 -20.51 4.26
C SER A 82 -3.00 -20.37 5.77
N ALA A 83 -1.85 -20.88 6.21
CA ALA A 83 -1.39 -20.68 7.59
C ALA A 83 -1.03 -19.22 7.90
N VAL A 84 -0.50 -18.45 6.94
CA VAL A 84 -0.26 -17.01 7.11
C VAL A 84 -1.59 -16.30 7.35
N LEU A 85 -2.60 -16.57 6.53
CA LEU A 85 -3.93 -15.97 6.70
C LEU A 85 -4.57 -16.38 8.04
N ALA A 86 -4.48 -17.65 8.44
CA ALA A 86 -5.02 -18.12 9.72
C ALA A 86 -4.36 -17.40 10.92
N ARG A 87 -3.05 -17.16 10.87
CA ARG A 87 -2.35 -16.39 11.90
C ARG A 87 -2.75 -14.91 11.90
N THR A 88 -2.97 -14.33 10.70
CA THR A 88 -3.50 -12.97 10.57
C THR A 88 -4.84 -12.83 11.30
N TRP A 89 -5.76 -13.77 11.10
CA TRP A 89 -7.04 -13.78 11.81
C TRP A 89 -6.87 -13.96 13.32
N ALA A 90 -5.95 -14.82 13.75
CA ALA A 90 -5.64 -15.01 15.17
C ALA A 90 -5.07 -13.72 15.80
N ALA A 91 -4.17 -13.03 15.09
CA ALA A 91 -3.62 -11.75 15.55
C ALA A 91 -4.71 -10.69 15.70
N MET A 92 -5.64 -10.60 14.76
CA MET A 92 -6.77 -9.67 14.84
C MET A 92 -7.71 -10.00 16.00
N GLY A 93 -8.03 -11.27 16.20
CA GLY A 93 -8.85 -11.71 17.33
C GLY A 93 -8.21 -11.39 18.69
N SER A 94 -6.89 -11.45 18.80
CA SER A 94 -6.18 -11.08 20.03
C SER A 94 -6.23 -9.57 20.33
N LEU A 95 -6.23 -8.74 19.28
CA LEU A 95 -6.38 -7.28 19.43
C LEU A 95 -7.79 -6.90 19.89
N GLN A 96 -8.82 -7.57 19.35
CA GLN A 96 -10.21 -7.34 19.76
C GLN A 96 -10.47 -7.74 21.21
N GLY A 97 -9.89 -8.85 21.68
CA GLY A 97 -10.03 -9.28 23.07
C GLY A 97 -9.47 -8.32 24.13
N GLN A 98 -8.76 -7.28 23.72
CA GLN A 98 -8.24 -6.21 24.57
C GLN A 98 -9.15 -4.97 24.64
N GLN A 99 -10.16 -4.89 23.77
CA GLN A 99 -11.14 -3.79 23.77
C GLN A 99 -12.39 -4.25 24.53
N GLU A 100 -12.70 -3.59 25.65
CA GLU A 100 -13.81 -3.97 26.56
C GLU A 100 -15.21 -3.69 25.99
N ASP A 101 -15.35 -2.84 24.97
CA ASP A 101 -16.61 -2.50 24.33
C ASP A 101 -16.81 -3.30 23.02
N GLN A 102 -17.22 -4.57 23.17
CA GLN A 102 -17.48 -5.45 22.02
C GLN A 102 -18.94 -5.38 21.59
N GLU A 103 -19.26 -4.53 20.63
CA GLU A 103 -20.27 -4.86 19.64
C GLU A 103 -19.67 -5.94 18.71
N GLU A 104 -20.36 -7.06 18.55
CA GLU A 104 -19.95 -8.14 17.64
C GLU A 104 -19.62 -7.56 16.27
N ASP A 105 -18.36 -7.69 15.83
CA ASP A 105 -17.88 -7.13 14.58
C ASP A 105 -18.32 -8.06 13.43
N GLU A 106 -19.64 -8.05 13.12
CA GLU A 106 -20.23 -8.91 12.09
C GLU A 106 -19.46 -8.97 10.76
N PRO A 107 -18.92 -7.83 10.21
CA PRO A 107 -18.11 -7.88 9.01
C PRO A 107 -16.82 -8.68 9.16
N LEU A 108 -16.23 -8.75 10.34
CA LEU A 108 -15.00 -9.50 10.58
C LEU A 108 -15.27 -11.01 10.58
N GLU A 109 -16.31 -11.46 11.24
CA GLU A 109 -16.68 -12.88 11.26
C GLU A 109 -17.06 -13.36 9.87
N LEU A 110 -17.86 -12.58 9.15
CA LEU A 110 -18.22 -12.88 7.77
C LEU A 110 -16.98 -12.94 6.85
N ALA A 111 -16.04 -12.02 7.01
CA ALA A 111 -14.81 -12.02 6.22
C ALA A 111 -13.93 -13.23 6.52
N ARG A 112 -13.84 -13.65 7.79
CA ARG A 112 -13.06 -14.82 8.21
C ARG A 112 -13.51 -16.11 7.51
N ASP A 113 -14.82 -16.25 7.30
CA ASP A 113 -15.39 -17.42 6.64
C ASP A 113 -15.25 -17.37 5.12
N LEU A 114 -15.30 -16.19 4.52
CA LEU A 114 -15.36 -16.02 3.07
C LEU A 114 -14.00 -15.78 2.43
N VAL A 115 -13.09 -15.06 3.10
CA VAL A 115 -11.82 -14.61 2.51
C VAL A 115 -10.77 -15.71 2.57
N GLN A 116 -10.07 -15.92 1.45
CA GLN A 116 -9.03 -16.92 1.30
C GLN A 116 -7.80 -16.31 0.61
N LEU A 117 -6.64 -16.84 0.95
CA LEU A 117 -5.37 -16.48 0.31
C LEU A 117 -4.88 -17.70 -0.50
N VAL A 118 -4.73 -17.53 -1.82
CA VAL A 118 -4.46 -18.64 -2.75
C VAL A 118 -3.27 -18.32 -3.64
N ILE A 119 -2.48 -19.35 -4.00
CA ILE A 119 -1.41 -19.22 -4.98
C ILE A 119 -2.02 -19.36 -6.39
N THR A 120 -1.82 -18.33 -7.23
CA THR A 120 -2.23 -18.40 -8.63
C THR A 120 -1.23 -19.22 -9.41
N LYS A 121 -1.59 -20.44 -9.80
CA LYS A 121 -0.79 -21.27 -10.71
C LYS A 121 -0.82 -20.61 -12.10
N THR A 122 0.32 -20.22 -12.61
CA THR A 122 0.47 -19.79 -14.01
C THR A 122 0.38 -21.05 -14.88
N THR A 123 -0.82 -21.53 -15.15
CA THR A 123 -1.03 -22.57 -16.15
C THR A 123 -0.77 -21.95 -17.52
N SER A 124 0.32 -22.34 -18.13
CA SER A 124 0.80 -21.92 -19.45
C SER A 124 0.00 -22.55 -20.60
N VAL A 125 -1.33 -22.64 -20.52
CA VAL A 125 -2.14 -23.17 -21.61
C VAL A 125 -3.43 -22.36 -21.73
N THR A 126 -3.51 -21.69 -22.85
CA THR A 126 -4.56 -20.84 -23.42
C THR A 126 -4.50 -19.37 -23.01
N PRO A 127 -4.39 -18.46 -23.99
CA PRO A 127 -4.66 -17.04 -23.78
C PRO A 127 -6.18 -16.86 -23.79
N SER A 128 -6.89 -17.40 -22.79
CA SER A 128 -8.19 -16.85 -22.47
C SER A 128 -7.94 -15.42 -22.05
N LYS A 129 -8.56 -14.49 -22.75
CA LYS A 129 -8.57 -13.04 -22.46
C LYS A 129 -9.02 -12.82 -21.03
N SER A 130 -8.19 -13.14 -20.04
CA SER A 130 -8.29 -12.59 -18.71
C SER A 130 -7.87 -11.14 -18.88
N ILE A 131 -8.82 -10.26 -18.88
CA ILE A 131 -8.61 -8.81 -18.84
C ILE A 131 -7.97 -8.54 -17.46
N SER A 132 -6.66 -8.77 -17.38
CA SER A 132 -5.89 -8.31 -16.23
C SER A 132 -5.88 -6.79 -16.32
N ILE A 133 -6.54 -6.11 -15.41
CA ILE A 133 -6.56 -4.65 -15.31
C ILE A 133 -5.13 -4.12 -15.18
N VAL A 134 -4.23 -4.91 -14.62
CA VAL A 134 -2.83 -4.56 -14.40
C VAL A 134 -1.93 -5.60 -15.06
N SER A 135 -1.04 -5.14 -15.96
CA SER A 135 -0.02 -5.99 -16.58
C SER A 135 1.09 -6.38 -15.58
N THR A 136 1.38 -5.49 -14.64
CA THR A 136 2.49 -5.58 -13.67
C THR A 136 2.18 -6.58 -12.56
N PRO A 137 3.12 -7.49 -12.20
CA PRO A 137 2.83 -8.61 -11.29
C PRO A 137 2.98 -8.24 -9.79
N PHE A 138 2.26 -7.24 -9.29
CA PHE A 138 2.28 -6.85 -7.86
C PHE A 138 2.00 -8.00 -6.89
N ARG A 139 1.20 -8.99 -7.32
CA ARG A 139 0.87 -10.21 -6.56
C ARG A 139 2.09 -11.04 -6.12
N ASN A 140 3.26 -10.83 -6.74
CA ASN A 140 4.49 -11.55 -6.41
C ASN A 140 5.22 -10.95 -5.21
N LEU A 141 4.90 -9.72 -4.82
CA LEU A 141 5.68 -8.99 -3.82
C LEU A 141 5.40 -9.44 -2.37
N LEU A 142 4.22 -10.00 -2.07
CA LEU A 142 3.87 -10.34 -0.69
C LEU A 142 4.70 -11.51 -0.13
N LEU A 143 4.76 -12.64 -0.84
CA LEU A 143 5.43 -13.88 -0.41
C LEU A 143 6.46 -14.39 -1.43
N SER A 144 6.88 -13.56 -2.38
CA SER A 144 7.76 -13.94 -3.51
C SER A 144 7.18 -15.02 -4.42
N VAL A 145 5.87 -15.24 -4.32
CA VAL A 145 5.07 -16.17 -5.10
C VAL A 145 3.80 -15.45 -5.53
N PRO A 146 3.18 -15.75 -6.66
CA PRO A 146 1.95 -15.10 -7.10
C PRO A 146 0.78 -15.46 -6.18
N VAL A 147 0.63 -14.73 -5.10
CA VAL A 147 -0.44 -14.90 -4.11
C VAL A 147 -1.52 -13.86 -4.32
N VAL A 148 -2.76 -14.30 -4.22
CA VAL A 148 -3.95 -13.49 -4.47
C VAL A 148 -4.94 -13.68 -3.33
N LEU A 149 -5.44 -12.57 -2.79
CA LEU A 149 -6.57 -12.58 -1.88
C LEU A 149 -7.85 -12.82 -2.71
N THR A 150 -8.61 -13.81 -2.37
CA THR A 150 -9.88 -14.16 -3.03
C THR A 150 -10.98 -14.36 -2.01
N MET A 151 -12.21 -14.44 -2.46
CA MET A 151 -13.37 -14.62 -1.60
C MET A 151 -14.32 -15.67 -2.20
N HIS A 152 -14.86 -16.51 -1.35
CA HIS A 152 -15.98 -17.38 -1.75
C HIS A 152 -17.26 -16.55 -1.78
N ILE A 153 -17.93 -16.53 -2.94
CA ILE A 153 -19.19 -15.80 -3.12
C ILE A 153 -20.33 -16.78 -2.83
N PRO A 154 -21.08 -16.60 -1.73
CA PRO A 154 -22.24 -17.44 -1.45
C PRO A 154 -23.41 -17.07 -2.37
N SER A 155 -24.15 -18.08 -2.84
CA SER A 155 -25.41 -17.82 -3.54
C SER A 155 -26.42 -17.17 -2.58
N PRO A 156 -27.21 -16.17 -3.01
CA PRO A 156 -27.46 -15.68 -4.38
C PRO A 156 -26.62 -14.47 -4.82
N LEU A 157 -25.56 -14.11 -4.10
CA LEU A 157 -24.70 -12.95 -4.40
C LEU A 157 -23.93 -13.09 -5.71
N ASP A 158 -23.78 -14.31 -6.22
CA ASP A 158 -23.22 -14.63 -7.53
C ASP A 158 -23.99 -13.99 -8.70
N LEU A 159 -25.25 -13.62 -8.50
CA LEU A 159 -26.05 -12.86 -9.48
C LEU A 159 -25.57 -11.40 -9.64
N PHE A 160 -24.94 -10.86 -8.61
CA PHE A 160 -24.47 -9.48 -8.58
C PHE A 160 -22.95 -9.40 -8.78
N LEU A 161 -22.18 -10.23 -8.08
CA LEU A 161 -20.74 -10.19 -8.05
C LEU A 161 -20.17 -11.29 -8.95
N SER A 162 -19.52 -10.90 -10.04
CA SER A 162 -18.91 -11.85 -10.96
C SER A 162 -17.49 -12.26 -10.51
N PRO A 163 -16.98 -13.43 -10.91
CA PRO A 163 -15.58 -13.81 -10.66
C PRO A 163 -14.56 -12.83 -11.24
N LEU A 164 -14.92 -12.12 -12.33
CA LEU A 164 -14.06 -11.07 -12.90
C LEU A 164 -13.97 -9.84 -12.02
N ASP A 165 -15.07 -9.46 -11.37
CA ASP A 165 -15.07 -8.35 -10.42
C ASP A 165 -14.18 -8.68 -9.22
N LEU A 166 -14.25 -9.92 -8.73
CA LEU A 166 -13.39 -10.38 -7.64
C LEU A 166 -11.92 -10.40 -8.05
N GLN A 167 -11.61 -10.78 -9.30
CA GLN A 167 -10.25 -10.70 -9.84
C GLN A 167 -9.74 -9.24 -9.88
N SER A 168 -10.62 -8.29 -10.20
CA SER A 168 -10.32 -6.86 -10.16
C SER A 168 -9.99 -6.39 -8.75
N TYR A 169 -10.82 -6.74 -7.77
CA TYR A 169 -10.53 -6.46 -6.36
C TYR A 169 -9.21 -7.08 -5.89
N SER A 170 -8.94 -8.31 -6.28
CA SER A 170 -7.70 -9.00 -5.95
C SER A 170 -6.47 -8.31 -6.53
N SER A 171 -6.57 -7.78 -7.76
CA SER A 171 -5.49 -7.03 -8.40
C SER A 171 -5.26 -5.68 -7.72
N ILE A 172 -6.33 -4.97 -7.37
CA ILE A 172 -6.27 -3.72 -6.61
C ILE A 172 -5.68 -3.97 -5.22
N ASN A 173 -6.09 -5.04 -4.55
CA ASN A 173 -5.54 -5.43 -3.26
C ASN A 173 -4.03 -5.67 -3.34
N ALA A 174 -3.55 -6.47 -4.29
CA ALA A 174 -2.13 -6.75 -4.47
C ALA A 174 -1.31 -5.47 -4.69
N TYR A 175 -1.84 -4.52 -5.45
CA TYR A 175 -1.22 -3.22 -5.68
C TYR A 175 -1.12 -2.38 -4.40
N LEU A 176 -2.24 -2.13 -3.73
CA LEU A 176 -2.29 -1.32 -2.51
C LEU A 176 -1.47 -1.95 -1.37
N LEU A 177 -1.57 -3.27 -1.22
CA LEU A 177 -0.82 -4.02 -0.21
C LEU A 177 0.68 -3.97 -0.45
N SER A 178 1.13 -3.96 -1.71
CA SER A 178 2.56 -3.87 -2.06
C SER A 178 3.15 -2.51 -1.65
N ILE A 179 2.43 -1.42 -1.88
CA ILE A 179 2.84 -0.07 -1.46
C ILE A 179 2.92 -0.01 0.06
N HIS A 180 1.87 -0.49 0.74
CA HIS A 180 1.80 -0.49 2.20
C HIS A 180 2.92 -1.33 2.83
N ARG A 181 3.22 -2.49 2.26
CA ARG A 181 4.30 -3.36 2.70
C ARG A 181 5.67 -2.69 2.59
N ALA A 182 5.97 -2.07 1.46
CA ALA A 182 7.25 -1.37 1.27
C ALA A 182 7.39 -0.20 2.27
N HIS A 183 6.32 0.60 2.45
CA HIS A 183 6.29 1.67 3.43
C HIS A 183 6.52 1.14 4.86
N LEU A 184 5.84 0.08 5.27
CA LEU A 184 5.97 -0.53 6.60
C LEU A 184 7.36 -1.11 6.82
N ARG A 185 7.97 -1.75 5.82
CA ARG A 185 9.32 -2.29 5.90
C ARG A 185 10.37 -1.20 6.08
N LEU A 186 10.27 -0.12 5.30
CA LEU A 186 11.17 1.02 5.45
C LEU A 186 11.02 1.69 6.82
N THR A 187 9.79 1.89 7.28
CA THR A 187 9.51 2.46 8.60
C THR A 187 10.06 1.60 9.74
N ASN A 188 10.08 0.28 9.57
CA ASN A 188 10.60 -0.64 10.57
C ASN A 188 12.15 -0.76 10.56
N LEU A 189 12.83 -0.27 9.52
CA LEU A 189 14.30 -0.36 9.43
C LEU A 189 15.01 0.26 10.63
N TRP A 190 14.53 1.40 11.13
CA TRP A 190 15.13 2.05 12.28
C TRP A 190 15.11 1.21 13.57
N LYS A 191 14.19 0.22 13.68
CA LYS A 191 14.10 -0.69 14.83
C LYS A 191 15.25 -1.70 14.86
N ILE A 192 15.83 -1.97 13.68
CA ILE A 192 16.90 -2.97 13.51
C ILE A 192 18.25 -2.36 13.88
N THR A 193 18.37 -1.05 13.75
CA THR A 193 19.64 -0.37 13.96
C THR A 193 19.98 -0.32 15.43
N SER A 194 21.11 -0.90 15.74
CA SER A 194 21.78 -0.84 17.01
C SER A 194 22.21 0.58 17.41
N LEU A 195 22.19 1.53 16.49
CA LEU A 195 22.56 2.93 16.74
C LEU A 195 21.91 3.54 17.98
N ARG A 196 20.75 3.03 18.37
CA ARG A 196 20.04 3.46 19.57
C ARG A 196 20.44 2.69 20.83
N ARG A 197 20.94 1.45 20.68
CA ARG A 197 21.30 0.56 21.79
C ARG A 197 22.78 0.50 22.08
N ASP A 198 23.60 0.65 21.03
CA ASP A 198 25.03 0.34 21.05
C ASP A 198 25.90 1.60 20.99
N HIS A 199 25.35 2.76 21.34
CA HIS A 199 26.19 3.93 21.51
C HIS A 199 27.07 3.69 22.76
N PRO A 200 28.42 3.52 22.59
CA PRO A 200 29.27 3.11 23.71
C PRO A 200 29.20 4.17 24.80
N ALA A 201 28.97 3.72 26.02
CA ALA A 201 28.94 4.56 27.18
C ALA A 201 30.26 5.31 27.37
N PRO A 202 30.28 6.47 28.04
CA PRO A 202 31.53 7.09 28.48
C PRO A 202 32.31 6.13 29.40
N PRO A 203 33.65 6.30 29.57
CA PRO A 203 34.45 5.48 30.46
C PRO A 203 33.81 5.38 31.87
N GLY A 204 33.65 4.19 32.36
CA GLY A 204 32.96 3.87 33.61
C GLY A 204 32.62 2.39 33.62
N PRO A 205 31.95 1.85 34.65
CA PRO A 205 31.50 0.48 34.60
C PRO A 205 30.59 0.23 33.37
N PRO A 206 30.80 -0.84 32.58
CA PRO A 206 31.73 -1.95 32.84
C PRO A 206 33.19 -1.73 32.40
N TYR A 207 33.51 -0.62 31.73
CA TYR A 207 34.82 -0.43 31.08
C TYR A 207 35.89 0.19 31.97
N GLY A 208 35.53 0.79 33.11
CA GLY A 208 36.44 1.45 34.05
C GLY A 208 37.09 2.75 33.51
N SER A 209 37.77 3.47 34.41
CA SER A 209 38.50 4.72 34.10
C SER A 209 39.98 4.49 33.75
N SER A 210 40.44 3.24 33.63
CA SER A 210 41.79 2.90 33.26
C SER A 210 42.09 3.24 31.82
N THR A 211 43.35 3.39 31.46
CA THR A 211 43.78 3.63 30.06
C THR A 211 43.27 2.54 29.11
N ALA A 212 43.26 1.30 29.57
CA ALA A 212 42.71 0.18 28.80
C ALA A 212 41.21 0.32 28.56
N GLY A 213 40.43 0.74 29.58
CA GLY A 213 39.01 1.00 29.45
C GLY A 213 38.69 2.18 28.51
N GLN A 214 39.47 3.25 28.60
CA GLN A 214 39.37 4.40 27.70
C GLN A 214 39.66 4.03 26.24
N ASN A 215 40.73 3.23 26.01
CA ASN A 215 41.06 2.74 24.67
C ASN A 215 39.96 1.87 24.09
N LYS A 216 39.36 0.98 24.89
CA LYS A 216 38.25 0.14 24.43
C LYS A 216 37.04 0.98 24.05
N VAL A 217 36.68 1.98 24.87
CA VAL A 217 35.57 2.92 24.56
C VAL A 217 35.85 3.71 23.29
N HIS A 218 37.12 4.16 23.09
CA HIS A 218 37.54 4.87 21.89
C HIS A 218 37.36 3.99 20.63
N THR A 219 37.83 2.73 20.69
CA THR A 219 37.67 1.78 19.59
C THR A 219 36.20 1.53 19.25
N LEU A 220 35.34 1.32 20.25
CA LEU A 220 33.92 1.13 20.04
C LEU A 220 33.23 2.36 19.42
N ARG A 221 33.61 3.56 19.85
CA ARG A 221 33.10 4.81 19.27
C ARG A 221 33.52 5.00 17.83
N THR A 222 34.78 4.70 17.51
CA THR A 222 35.30 4.79 16.14
C THR A 222 34.54 3.83 15.22
N ARG A 223 34.36 2.58 15.65
CA ARG A 223 33.56 1.58 14.94
C ARG A 223 32.10 2.03 14.73
N ALA A 224 31.45 2.56 15.77
CA ALA A 224 30.09 3.07 15.68
C ALA A 224 29.98 4.27 14.72
N LYS A 225 30.98 5.15 14.71
CA LYS A 225 31.05 6.29 13.79
C LYS A 225 31.18 5.83 12.34
N GLU A 226 32.07 4.92 12.04
CA GLU A 226 32.28 4.37 10.69
C GLU A 226 31.02 3.67 10.15
N ARG A 227 30.34 2.90 11.00
CA ARG A 227 29.05 2.27 10.66
C ARG A 227 27.96 3.30 10.40
N SER A 228 27.87 4.33 11.24
CA SER A 228 26.93 5.43 11.07
C SER A 228 27.16 6.21 9.78
N GLU A 229 28.41 6.48 9.44
CA GLU A 229 28.78 7.15 8.18
C GLU A 229 28.41 6.30 6.95
N ALA A 230 28.66 5.00 6.99
CA ALA A 230 28.27 4.07 5.93
C ALA A 230 26.75 4.01 5.71
N MET A 231 25.96 4.15 6.78
CA MET A 231 24.51 4.13 6.71
C MET A 231 23.87 5.48 6.35
N ARG A 232 24.62 6.56 6.31
CA ARG A 232 24.07 7.92 6.13
C ARG A 232 23.28 8.09 4.83
N THR A 233 23.81 7.62 3.72
CA THR A 233 23.15 7.68 2.42
C THR A 233 21.90 6.81 2.38
N VAL A 234 21.95 5.63 3.00
CA VAL A 234 20.83 4.70 3.11
C VAL A 234 19.68 5.33 3.89
N TRP A 235 19.99 6.01 5.01
CA TRP A 235 18.98 6.70 5.82
C TRP A 235 18.32 7.85 5.07
N ALA A 236 19.12 8.68 4.38
CA ALA A 236 18.56 9.77 3.57
C ALA A 236 17.63 9.25 2.48
N THR A 237 18.03 8.21 1.75
CA THR A 237 17.21 7.60 0.70
C THR A 237 15.97 6.92 1.29
N SER A 238 16.12 6.21 2.41
CA SER A 238 14.98 5.57 3.07
C SER A 238 13.95 6.60 3.55
N SER A 239 14.39 7.73 4.09
CA SER A 239 13.50 8.82 4.52
C SER A 239 12.72 9.42 3.34
N ALA A 240 13.38 9.67 2.21
CA ALA A 240 12.73 10.13 0.99
C ALA A 240 11.70 9.11 0.47
N ALA A 241 12.06 7.81 0.49
CA ALA A 241 11.15 6.75 0.06
C ALA A 241 9.95 6.58 1.01
N VAL A 242 10.15 6.70 2.34
CA VAL A 242 9.06 6.68 3.34
C VAL A 242 8.10 7.83 3.10
N PHE A 243 8.61 9.03 2.86
CA PHE A 243 7.79 10.19 2.57
C PHE A 243 6.99 9.99 1.27
N PHE A 244 7.64 9.61 0.17
CA PHE A 244 6.99 9.37 -1.11
C PHE A 244 5.88 8.31 -1.01
N LEU A 245 6.18 7.14 -0.42
CA LEU A 245 5.20 6.06 -0.28
C LEU A 245 4.08 6.42 0.70
N GLY A 246 4.39 7.15 1.77
CA GLY A 246 3.41 7.63 2.75
C GLY A 246 2.39 8.57 2.13
N GLU A 247 2.84 9.60 1.40
CA GLU A 247 1.94 10.54 0.71
C GLU A 247 1.15 9.86 -0.43
N THR A 248 1.80 8.97 -1.19
CA THR A 248 1.12 8.18 -2.21
C THR A 248 0.03 7.30 -1.60
N GLN A 249 0.32 6.60 -0.51
CA GLN A 249 -0.67 5.77 0.20
C GLN A 249 -1.81 6.62 0.78
N ALA A 250 -1.50 7.75 1.41
CA ALA A 250 -2.50 8.66 1.96
C ALA A 250 -3.45 9.19 0.88
N TYR A 251 -2.90 9.55 -0.28
CA TYR A 251 -3.69 9.96 -1.44
C TYR A 251 -4.58 8.82 -1.96
N LEU A 252 -4.00 7.65 -2.24
CA LEU A 252 -4.75 6.52 -2.79
C LEU A 252 -5.88 6.06 -1.86
N GLN A 253 -5.63 5.96 -0.55
CA GLN A 253 -6.64 5.53 0.43
C GLN A 253 -7.62 6.63 0.81
N GLY A 254 -7.11 7.81 1.15
CA GLY A 254 -7.90 8.91 1.70
C GLY A 254 -8.75 9.63 0.66
N GLU A 255 -8.21 9.83 -0.54
CA GLU A 255 -8.91 10.59 -1.57
C GLU A 255 -9.56 9.67 -2.60
N VAL A 256 -8.81 8.70 -3.17
CA VAL A 256 -9.33 7.87 -4.25
C VAL A 256 -10.29 6.80 -3.74
N VAL A 257 -9.83 5.86 -2.91
CA VAL A 257 -10.66 4.73 -2.46
C VAL A 257 -11.86 5.22 -1.64
N LYS A 258 -11.63 6.11 -0.68
CA LYS A 258 -12.70 6.65 0.17
C LYS A 258 -13.70 7.48 -0.63
N GLY A 259 -13.23 8.34 -1.53
CA GLY A 259 -14.09 9.21 -2.32
C GLY A 259 -14.97 8.45 -3.31
N THR A 260 -14.39 7.50 -4.05
CA THR A 260 -15.14 6.65 -4.99
C THR A 260 -16.15 5.76 -4.26
N TRP A 261 -15.78 5.23 -3.08
CA TRP A 261 -16.68 4.44 -2.26
C TRP A 261 -17.87 5.22 -1.75
N ILE A 262 -17.66 6.42 -1.24
CA ILE A 262 -18.77 7.29 -0.76
C ILE A 262 -19.75 7.58 -1.90
N GLY A 263 -19.23 7.92 -3.07
CA GLY A 263 -20.09 8.17 -4.25
C GLY A 263 -20.91 6.94 -4.64
N PHE A 264 -20.31 5.76 -4.64
CA PHE A 264 -21.02 4.52 -4.95
C PHE A 264 -22.04 4.14 -3.88
N LYS A 265 -21.69 4.25 -2.59
CA LYS A 265 -22.58 3.97 -1.47
C LYS A 265 -23.80 4.89 -1.48
N ASN A 266 -23.61 6.20 -1.70
CA ASN A 266 -24.70 7.18 -1.76
C ASN A 266 -25.68 6.86 -2.90
N TRP A 267 -25.16 6.47 -4.08
CA TRP A 267 -26.00 6.01 -5.17
C TRP A 267 -26.77 4.74 -4.81
N LEU A 268 -26.12 3.78 -4.14
CA LEU A 268 -26.72 2.51 -3.73
C LEU A 268 -27.84 2.71 -2.70
N THR A 269 -27.67 3.62 -1.73
CA THR A 269 -28.65 3.92 -0.68
C THR A 269 -29.72 4.91 -1.12
N GLY A 270 -29.57 5.52 -2.30
CA GLY A 270 -30.48 6.58 -2.78
C GLY A 270 -30.33 7.90 -2.01
N GLU A 271 -29.27 8.05 -1.22
CA GLU A 271 -28.94 9.31 -0.59
C GLU A 271 -28.35 10.24 -1.65
N THR A 272 -29.22 11.08 -2.24
CA THR A 272 -28.74 12.20 -3.06
C THR A 272 -27.91 13.10 -2.15
N SER A 273 -26.60 13.12 -2.36
CA SER A 273 -25.76 14.11 -1.71
C SER A 273 -26.28 15.47 -2.13
N SER A 274 -26.94 16.15 -1.21
CA SER A 274 -27.16 17.58 -1.30
C SER A 274 -25.79 18.19 -1.38
N ARG A 275 -25.37 18.51 -2.60
CA ARG A 275 -24.15 19.23 -2.90
C ARG A 275 -24.19 20.49 -2.05
N PRO A 276 -23.22 20.75 -1.17
CA PRO A 276 -23.15 22.07 -0.56
C PRO A 276 -22.86 23.05 -1.70
N THR A 277 -23.90 23.72 -2.17
CA THR A 277 -23.80 24.86 -3.05
C THR A 277 -23.11 25.95 -2.24
N SER A 278 -21.79 26.04 -2.37
CA SER A 278 -21.07 27.22 -1.95
C SER A 278 -21.42 28.35 -2.93
N SER A 279 -22.45 29.06 -2.62
CA SER A 279 -22.64 30.39 -3.18
C SER A 279 -23.57 31.21 -2.30
N LYS A 280 -22.97 32.27 -1.83
CA LYS A 280 -23.53 33.45 -1.16
C LYS A 280 -23.53 33.39 0.36
N ALA A 281 -22.47 34.05 0.85
CA ALA A 281 -22.53 34.78 2.10
C ALA A 281 -23.77 35.66 2.12
N GLN A 282 -24.64 35.43 3.05
CA GLN A 282 -25.52 36.44 3.58
C GLN A 282 -25.77 36.11 5.06
N ASP A 283 -25.47 37.10 5.85
CA ASP A 283 -25.62 37.16 7.30
C ASP A 283 -27.01 36.72 7.75
N ASP A 284 -27.02 36.33 9.02
CA ASP A 284 -28.11 36.22 9.97
C ASP A 284 -28.65 34.79 10.22
N ASP A 285 -28.63 34.53 11.54
CA ASP A 285 -29.38 33.58 12.36
C ASP A 285 -28.64 32.28 12.80
N GLU A 286 -27.88 32.46 13.91
CA GLU A 286 -27.29 31.40 14.74
C GLU A 286 -28.35 30.58 15.55
N GLU A 287 -29.64 30.69 15.32
CA GLU A 287 -30.65 30.07 16.21
C GLU A 287 -31.17 28.68 15.73
N ASP A 288 -30.85 28.21 14.51
CA ASP A 288 -31.49 27.00 13.97
C ASP A 288 -30.72 25.69 14.16
N ILE A 289 -29.52 25.70 14.76
CA ILE A 289 -28.69 24.49 14.92
C ILE A 289 -29.24 23.54 15.99
N TRP A 290 -29.98 24.06 16.97
CA TRP A 290 -30.53 23.29 18.10
C TRP A 290 -31.88 22.59 17.80
N LEU A 291 -32.58 22.99 16.77
CA LEU A 291 -33.88 22.41 16.39
C LEU A 291 -33.78 21.13 15.53
N GLN A 292 -32.60 20.81 15.00
CA GLN A 292 -32.40 19.57 14.21
C GLN A 292 -31.99 18.34 15.05
N ALA A 293 -31.64 18.51 16.31
CA ALA A 293 -31.22 17.42 17.20
C ALA A 293 -32.36 16.52 17.69
N GLY A 294 -33.59 16.77 17.33
CA GLY A 294 -34.79 16.03 17.79
C GLY A 294 -35.55 15.24 16.70
N ARG A 295 -35.05 15.22 15.46
CA ARG A 295 -35.63 14.35 14.44
C ARG A 295 -34.99 12.98 14.51
N GLU A 296 -35.73 12.02 15.07
CA GLU A 296 -35.41 10.60 14.90
C GLU A 296 -35.14 10.33 13.40
N PRO A 297 -34.07 9.57 13.07
CA PRO A 297 -33.87 9.15 11.70
C PRO A 297 -35.11 8.37 11.27
N LYS A 298 -35.91 8.96 10.42
CA LYS A 298 -36.98 8.21 9.74
C LYS A 298 -36.28 7.03 9.09
N ALA A 299 -36.55 5.82 9.57
CA ALA A 299 -36.21 4.59 8.92
C ALA A 299 -36.82 4.67 7.50
N HIS A 300 -36.04 5.14 6.56
CA HIS A 300 -36.38 5.00 5.16
C HIS A 300 -36.34 3.52 4.86
N THR A 301 -37.50 2.87 4.91
CA THR A 301 -37.75 1.63 4.20
C THR A 301 -37.55 1.95 2.71
N GLY A 302 -36.31 2.07 2.31
CA GLY A 302 -35.89 2.37 0.95
C GLY A 302 -36.37 1.23 0.07
N SER A 303 -37.43 1.48 -0.68
CA SER A 303 -37.81 0.63 -1.79
C SER A 303 -36.56 0.51 -2.69
N TYR A 304 -36.13 -0.71 -2.93
CA TYR A 304 -35.02 -1.01 -3.84
C TYR A 304 -35.34 -0.41 -5.21
N THR A 305 -34.67 0.64 -5.59
CA THR A 305 -34.94 1.37 -6.83
C THR A 305 -34.17 0.76 -8.02
N HIS A 306 -33.19 -0.11 -7.74
CA HIS A 306 -32.28 -0.64 -8.76
C HIS A 306 -32.56 -2.13 -9.04
N ASP A 307 -32.61 -2.47 -10.32
CA ASP A 307 -32.66 -3.85 -10.81
C ASP A 307 -31.25 -4.51 -10.59
N PRO A 308 -31.16 -5.82 -10.26
CA PRO A 308 -29.87 -6.49 -10.08
C PRO A 308 -28.91 -6.34 -11.25
N GLN A 309 -29.38 -6.21 -12.48
CA GLN A 309 -28.54 -5.96 -13.63
C GLN A 309 -27.97 -4.54 -13.61
N THR A 310 -28.80 -3.53 -13.31
CA THR A 310 -28.31 -2.15 -13.15
C THR A 310 -27.33 -2.02 -12.00
N LEU A 311 -27.52 -2.79 -10.93
CA LEU A 311 -26.61 -2.87 -9.80
C LEU A 311 -25.27 -3.50 -10.20
N ALA A 312 -25.28 -4.61 -10.94
CA ALA A 312 -24.06 -5.26 -11.43
C ALA A 312 -23.30 -4.37 -12.43
N ASP A 313 -24.03 -3.68 -13.31
CA ASP A 313 -23.41 -2.75 -14.27
C ASP A 313 -22.85 -1.50 -13.57
N ALA A 314 -23.54 -0.98 -12.55
CA ALA A 314 -23.05 0.11 -11.71
C ALA A 314 -21.77 -0.30 -10.95
N HIS A 315 -21.75 -1.51 -10.41
CA HIS A 315 -20.56 -2.05 -9.73
C HIS A 315 -19.37 -2.20 -10.67
N LYS A 316 -19.56 -2.69 -11.90
CA LYS A 316 -18.51 -2.76 -12.90
C LYS A 316 -17.97 -1.37 -13.27
N ARG A 317 -18.86 -0.38 -13.43
CA ARG A 317 -18.46 1.01 -13.68
C ARG A 317 -17.67 1.59 -12.48
N TYR A 318 -18.11 1.29 -11.27
CA TYR A 318 -17.38 1.66 -10.06
C TYR A 318 -15.96 1.08 -10.04
N LEU A 319 -15.81 -0.22 -10.34
CA LEU A 319 -14.49 -0.86 -10.37
C LEU A 319 -13.59 -0.31 -11.49
N ALA A 320 -14.14 -0.05 -12.66
CA ALA A 320 -13.40 0.55 -13.76
C ALA A 320 -12.92 1.96 -13.41
N ALA A 321 -13.80 2.77 -12.84
CA ALA A 321 -13.46 4.12 -12.39
C ALA A 321 -12.43 4.10 -11.24
N LEU A 322 -12.56 3.18 -10.29
CA LEU A 322 -11.60 2.99 -9.22
C LEU A 322 -10.22 2.60 -9.77
N ALA A 323 -10.15 1.64 -10.69
CA ALA A 323 -8.89 1.21 -11.30
C ALA A 323 -8.21 2.33 -12.10
N ALA A 324 -8.98 3.14 -12.82
CA ALA A 324 -8.47 4.32 -13.53
C ALA A 324 -7.95 5.38 -12.55
N SER A 325 -8.70 5.68 -11.50
CA SER A 325 -8.32 6.67 -10.47
C SER A 325 -7.11 6.24 -9.64
N LEU A 326 -6.89 4.93 -9.47
CA LEU A 326 -5.69 4.35 -8.85
C LEU A 326 -4.47 4.31 -9.79
N LEU A 327 -4.58 4.84 -11.01
CA LEU A 327 -3.54 4.80 -12.05
C LEU A 327 -3.13 3.39 -12.49
N LEU A 328 -3.93 2.37 -12.20
CA LEU A 328 -3.61 0.97 -12.53
C LEU A 328 -3.61 0.69 -14.03
N THR A 329 -4.30 1.49 -14.80
CA THR A 329 -4.37 1.40 -16.27
C THR A 329 -3.16 2.03 -16.98
N LYS A 330 -2.36 2.82 -16.25
CA LYS A 330 -1.20 3.55 -16.78
C LYS A 330 0.09 2.78 -16.51
N SER A 331 0.62 2.07 -17.52
CA SER A 331 1.89 1.35 -17.41
C SER A 331 3.08 2.28 -17.14
N SER A 332 3.02 3.55 -17.61
CA SER A 332 4.03 4.57 -17.33
C SER A 332 4.22 4.85 -15.83
N PHE A 333 3.22 4.56 -15.01
CA PHE A 333 3.29 4.69 -13.56
C PHE A 333 3.49 3.34 -12.85
N THR A 334 2.76 2.29 -13.27
CA THR A 334 2.76 0.99 -12.56
C THR A 334 4.09 0.25 -12.68
N ASP A 335 4.77 0.30 -13.84
CA ASP A 335 6.03 -0.40 -14.05
C ASP A 335 7.19 0.22 -13.27
N PRO A 336 7.42 1.56 -13.31
CA PRO A 336 8.41 2.19 -12.44
C PRO A 336 8.12 2.02 -10.95
N LEU A 337 6.84 2.05 -10.55
CA LEU A 337 6.46 1.80 -9.16
C LEU A 337 6.84 0.37 -8.73
N TYR A 338 6.56 -0.63 -9.55
CA TYR A 338 6.94 -2.01 -9.25
C TYR A 338 8.47 -2.16 -9.11
N HIS A 339 9.24 -1.54 -9.99
CA HIS A 339 10.70 -1.52 -9.89
C HIS A 339 11.17 -0.81 -8.61
N LEU A 340 10.58 0.32 -8.25
CA LEU A 340 10.88 0.98 -6.97
C LEU A 340 10.64 0.04 -5.79
N LEU A 341 9.49 -0.65 -5.75
CA LEU A 341 9.17 -1.57 -4.66
C LEU A 341 10.16 -2.74 -4.57
N GLN A 342 10.62 -3.27 -5.71
CA GLN A 342 11.67 -4.30 -5.74
C GLN A 342 13.02 -3.76 -5.23
N GLN A 343 13.41 -2.55 -5.62
CA GLN A 343 14.66 -1.94 -5.14
C GLN A 343 14.60 -1.66 -3.63
N ILE A 344 13.45 -1.27 -3.11
CA ILE A 344 13.23 -1.09 -1.67
C ILE A 344 13.36 -2.43 -0.93
N ASP A 345 12.77 -3.51 -1.44
CA ASP A 345 12.93 -4.84 -0.85
C ASP A 345 14.39 -5.27 -0.81
N HIS A 346 15.15 -4.99 -1.88
CA HIS A 346 16.57 -5.27 -1.93
C HIS A 346 17.36 -4.41 -0.94
N LEU A 347 17.08 -3.11 -0.85
CA LEU A 347 17.72 -2.22 0.12
C LEU A 347 17.50 -2.70 1.55
N VAL A 348 16.27 -3.05 1.90
CA VAL A 348 15.92 -3.59 3.23
C VAL A 348 16.71 -4.87 3.52
N ALA A 349 16.80 -5.77 2.54
CA ALA A 349 17.56 -7.02 2.68
C ALA A 349 19.04 -6.77 2.92
N LEU A 350 19.67 -5.84 2.19
CA LEU A 350 21.08 -5.47 2.38
C LEU A 350 21.33 -4.84 3.75
N VAL A 351 20.41 -4.02 4.25
CA VAL A 351 20.52 -3.44 5.61
C VAL A 351 20.46 -4.54 6.67
N HIS A 352 19.60 -5.52 6.52
CA HIS A 352 19.58 -6.67 7.43
C HIS A 352 20.88 -7.48 7.38
N ARG A 353 21.40 -7.70 6.17
CA ARG A 353 22.64 -8.43 5.97
C ARG A 353 23.85 -7.73 6.60
N VAL A 354 24.04 -6.43 6.32
CA VAL A 354 25.14 -5.68 6.91
C VAL A 354 25.08 -5.67 8.43
N HIS A 355 23.86 -5.59 8.99
CA HIS A 355 23.68 -5.66 10.44
C HIS A 355 24.09 -7.03 11.01
N SER A 356 23.72 -8.12 10.33
CA SER A 356 24.17 -9.47 10.72
C SER A 356 25.69 -9.63 10.64
N ILE A 357 26.32 -9.10 9.57
CA ILE A 357 27.77 -9.10 9.42
C ILE A 357 28.44 -8.31 10.57
N TRP A 358 27.92 -7.14 10.92
CA TRP A 358 28.44 -6.35 12.03
C TRP A 358 28.35 -7.06 13.38
N GLN A 359 27.26 -7.81 13.60
CA GLN A 359 27.15 -8.66 14.81
C GLN A 359 28.21 -9.75 14.84
N SER A 360 28.49 -10.40 13.69
CA SER A 360 29.53 -11.41 13.59
C SER A 360 30.92 -10.81 13.79
N LEU A 361 31.22 -9.66 13.20
CA LEU A 361 32.48 -8.93 13.41
C LEU A 361 32.68 -8.45 14.86
N ASP A 362 31.59 -8.11 15.55
CA ASP A 362 31.65 -7.74 16.97
C ASP A 362 31.97 -8.97 17.85
N LEU A 363 31.39 -10.12 17.55
CA LEU A 363 31.72 -11.39 18.23
C LEU A 363 33.19 -11.80 17.96
N GLU A 364 33.66 -11.65 16.73
CA GLU A 364 35.08 -11.93 16.39
C GLU A 364 36.04 -11.03 17.17
N ALA A 365 35.74 -9.72 17.22
CA ALA A 365 36.61 -8.74 17.87
C ALA A 365 36.55 -8.80 19.41
N ASP A 366 35.41 -9.11 20.01
CA ASP A 366 35.21 -9.09 21.46
C ASP A 366 35.42 -10.46 22.10
N GLU A 367 35.05 -11.57 21.43
CA GLU A 367 35.13 -12.93 21.95
C GLU A 367 36.20 -13.80 21.25
N GLY A 368 36.83 -13.31 20.20
CA GLY A 368 37.83 -14.04 19.43
C GLY A 368 37.30 -15.26 18.66
N VAL A 369 35.99 -15.29 18.42
CA VAL A 369 35.32 -16.35 17.65
C VAL A 369 35.53 -16.08 16.15
N VAL A 370 36.54 -16.77 15.57
CA VAL A 370 36.81 -16.64 14.13
C VAL A 370 36.08 -17.73 13.38
N ASP A 371 35.27 -17.35 12.38
CA ASP A 371 34.70 -18.30 11.44
C ASP A 371 35.72 -18.62 10.35
N ALA A 372 36.13 -19.90 10.27
CA ALA A 372 37.15 -20.35 9.33
C ALA A 372 36.71 -20.34 7.85
N PHE A 373 35.40 -20.16 7.60
CA PHE A 373 34.80 -20.30 6.27
C PHE A 373 34.32 -18.96 5.67
N SER A 374 34.24 -17.89 6.47
CA SER A 374 33.66 -16.61 6.04
C SER A 374 34.64 -15.45 6.32
N ASP A 375 34.94 -14.68 5.28
CA ASP A 375 35.67 -13.41 5.41
C ASP A 375 34.65 -12.26 5.56
N PHE A 376 34.21 -12.00 6.80
CA PHE A 376 33.22 -10.97 7.11
C PHE A 376 33.70 -9.55 6.75
N HIS A 377 35.00 -9.26 6.74
CA HIS A 377 35.51 -7.96 6.34
C HIS A 377 35.34 -7.69 4.85
N LYS A 378 35.61 -8.70 4.02
CA LYS A 378 35.37 -8.61 2.58
C LYS A 378 33.88 -8.50 2.28
N GLU A 379 33.08 -9.33 2.92
CA GLU A 379 31.63 -9.32 2.77
C GLU A 379 31.00 -7.99 3.20
N GLU A 380 31.46 -7.39 4.29
CA GLU A 380 31.06 -6.05 4.73
C GLU A 380 31.30 -5.01 3.65
N LYS A 381 32.48 -5.03 3.03
CA LYS A 381 32.86 -4.09 1.97
C LYS A 381 31.94 -4.25 0.76
N ASP A 382 31.76 -5.48 0.29
CA ASP A 382 30.91 -5.79 -0.87
C ASP A 382 29.46 -5.36 -0.63
N VAL A 383 28.91 -5.60 0.56
CA VAL A 383 27.55 -5.20 0.93
C VAL A 383 27.42 -3.68 1.03
N LYS A 384 28.41 -2.98 1.60
CA LYS A 384 28.42 -1.50 1.65
C LYS A 384 28.42 -0.89 0.25
N GLU A 385 29.21 -1.41 -0.68
CA GLU A 385 29.23 -0.96 -2.07
C GLU A 385 27.88 -1.19 -2.75
N GLN A 386 27.27 -2.36 -2.55
CA GLN A 386 25.92 -2.66 -3.07
C GLN A 386 24.86 -1.73 -2.48
N MET A 387 24.90 -1.42 -1.18
CA MET A 387 23.94 -0.50 -0.54
C MET A 387 23.98 0.89 -1.17
N VAL A 388 25.16 1.43 -1.48
CA VAL A 388 25.30 2.73 -2.14
C VAL A 388 24.66 2.70 -3.53
N VAL A 389 24.94 1.64 -4.31
CA VAL A 389 24.37 1.48 -5.66
C VAL A 389 22.84 1.38 -5.60
N ILE A 390 22.31 0.57 -4.69
CA ILE A 390 20.85 0.40 -4.57
C ILE A 390 20.18 1.67 -4.05
N ALA A 391 20.78 2.37 -3.09
CA ALA A 391 20.28 3.65 -2.62
C ALA A 391 20.18 4.68 -3.77
N ALA A 392 21.18 4.76 -4.64
CA ALA A 392 21.14 5.61 -5.80
C ALA A 392 20.02 5.21 -6.78
N ARG A 393 19.81 3.90 -7.01
CA ARG A 393 18.72 3.39 -7.85
C ARG A 393 17.33 3.72 -7.27
N VAL A 394 17.13 3.56 -5.97
CA VAL A 394 15.89 3.94 -5.29
C VAL A 394 15.59 5.43 -5.50
N LYS A 395 16.62 6.28 -5.32
CA LYS A 395 16.47 7.72 -5.54
C LYS A 395 16.07 8.03 -6.98
N SER A 396 16.77 7.47 -7.97
CA SER A 396 16.46 7.65 -9.39
C SER A 396 15.05 7.13 -9.76
N ALA A 397 14.63 6.00 -9.18
CA ALA A 397 13.29 5.47 -9.42
C ALA A 397 12.18 6.37 -8.84
N ILE A 398 12.41 7.03 -7.71
CA ILE A 398 11.47 8.01 -7.15
C ILE A 398 11.39 9.24 -8.07
N GLU A 399 12.52 9.76 -8.54
CA GLU A 399 12.56 10.90 -9.47
C GLU A 399 11.82 10.57 -10.77
N GLU A 400 11.98 9.38 -11.32
CA GLU A 400 11.26 8.88 -12.50
C GLU A 400 9.74 8.81 -12.25
N LEU A 401 9.32 8.31 -11.08
CA LEU A 401 7.90 8.27 -10.71
C LEU A 401 7.28 9.65 -10.55
N VAL A 402 7.97 10.59 -9.91
CA VAL A 402 7.50 11.97 -9.79
C VAL A 402 7.38 12.62 -11.15
N LYS A 403 8.32 12.35 -12.06
CA LYS A 403 8.22 12.81 -13.46
C LYS A 403 7.01 12.19 -14.15
N SER A 404 6.81 10.89 -14.04
CA SER A 404 5.63 10.21 -14.64
C SER A 404 4.31 10.75 -14.11
N LEU A 405 4.23 11.10 -12.81
CA LEU A 405 3.04 11.73 -12.23
C LEU A 405 2.80 13.14 -12.82
N ARG A 406 3.87 13.93 -13.04
CA ARG A 406 3.76 15.25 -13.68
C ARG A 406 3.32 15.13 -15.14
N ASP A 407 3.85 14.14 -15.87
CA ASP A 407 3.44 13.88 -17.26
C ASP A 407 1.95 13.48 -17.33
N ILE A 408 1.49 12.63 -16.41
CA ILE A 408 0.07 12.23 -16.29
C ILE A 408 -0.84 13.43 -15.96
N ASP A 409 -0.39 14.33 -15.09
CA ASP A 409 -1.17 15.53 -14.75
C ASP A 409 -1.27 16.51 -15.93
N GLN A 410 -0.24 16.59 -16.76
CA GLN A 410 -0.23 17.41 -17.98
C GLN A 410 -1.12 16.83 -19.09
N GLU A 411 -1.28 15.51 -19.16
CA GLU A 411 -2.18 14.81 -20.09
C GLU A 411 -3.68 14.98 -19.74
N LYS A 412 -4.10 16.17 -19.29
CA LYS A 412 -5.45 16.45 -18.78
C LYS A 412 -6.60 16.01 -19.71
N GLU A 413 -6.40 16.12 -21.02
CA GLU A 413 -7.41 15.73 -22.02
C GLU A 413 -7.61 14.21 -22.10
N GLY A 414 -6.58 13.40 -21.88
CA GLY A 414 -6.67 11.94 -21.93
C GLY A 414 -7.37 11.31 -20.73
N TRP A 415 -7.37 11.97 -19.58
CA TRP A 415 -8.07 11.50 -18.37
C TRP A 415 -9.58 11.72 -18.48
N ASP A 416 -10.02 12.87 -19.04
CA ASP A 416 -11.43 13.20 -19.19
C ASP A 416 -12.11 12.29 -20.23
N SER A 417 -11.45 11.94 -21.33
CA SER A 417 -12.03 11.08 -22.37
C SER A 417 -12.36 9.66 -21.89
N GLY A 418 -11.51 9.05 -21.05
CA GLY A 418 -11.77 7.73 -20.48
C GLY A 418 -12.94 7.72 -19.48
N PHE A 419 -13.20 8.84 -18.82
CA PHE A 419 -14.35 9.01 -17.92
C PHE A 419 -15.62 9.34 -18.68
N GLU A 420 -15.57 10.09 -19.78
CA GLU A 420 -16.73 10.41 -20.62
C GLU A 420 -17.37 9.17 -21.22
N GLU A 421 -16.57 8.16 -21.60
CA GLU A 421 -17.10 6.89 -22.09
C GLU A 421 -17.85 6.10 -21.01
N LEU A 422 -17.47 6.25 -19.73
CA LEU A 422 -18.17 5.66 -18.58
C LEU A 422 -19.44 6.44 -18.18
N VAL A 423 -19.55 7.70 -18.57
CA VAL A 423 -20.68 8.61 -18.24
C VAL A 423 -21.83 8.46 -19.23
N LEU A 424 -21.59 7.97 -20.46
CA LEU A 424 -22.61 7.70 -21.45
C LEU A 424 -23.51 6.52 -21.03
N GLY A 425 -24.46 6.78 -20.13
CA GLY A 425 -25.42 5.81 -19.62
C GLY A 425 -26.84 6.34 -19.64
N ASP A 426 -27.82 5.41 -19.66
CA ASP A 426 -29.24 5.69 -19.54
C ASP A 426 -29.59 6.52 -18.30
N GLU A 427 -30.71 7.27 -18.34
CA GLU A 427 -31.23 7.99 -17.17
C GLU A 427 -31.41 7.04 -15.97
N GLY A 428 -30.69 7.34 -14.85
CA GLY A 428 -30.67 6.53 -13.64
C GLY A 428 -29.48 5.58 -13.50
N ALA A 429 -28.60 5.50 -14.49
CA ALA A 429 -27.36 4.72 -14.37
C ALA A 429 -26.37 5.40 -13.40
N TYR A 430 -25.56 4.58 -12.71
CA TYR A 430 -24.49 5.08 -11.86
C TYR A 430 -23.45 5.86 -12.68
N VAL A 431 -23.22 7.09 -12.28
CA VAL A 431 -22.15 7.93 -12.81
C VAL A 431 -21.03 8.02 -11.79
N PRO A 432 -19.83 7.51 -12.10
CA PRO A 432 -18.70 7.56 -11.18
C PRO A 432 -18.36 9.01 -10.80
N THR A 433 -18.14 9.25 -9.53
CA THR A 433 -17.65 10.56 -9.05
C THR A 433 -16.21 10.77 -9.49
N LYS A 434 -15.92 11.88 -10.14
CA LYS A 434 -14.54 12.29 -10.42
C LYS A 434 -13.85 12.59 -9.09
N VAL A 435 -12.94 11.72 -8.68
CA VAL A 435 -12.22 11.82 -7.40
C VAL A 435 -10.74 12.03 -7.67
N GLY A 436 -10.13 12.89 -6.86
CA GLY A 436 -8.69 13.00 -6.69
C GLY A 436 -7.91 13.32 -7.96
N ARG A 437 -7.61 14.58 -8.21
CA ARG A 437 -6.61 14.95 -9.22
C ARG A 437 -5.21 14.64 -8.67
N VAL A 438 -4.33 14.16 -9.53
CA VAL A 438 -2.92 13.88 -9.23
C VAL A 438 -2.18 15.14 -8.76
N ASP A 439 -2.64 16.33 -9.16
CA ASP A 439 -2.11 17.63 -8.72
C ASP A 439 -2.02 17.76 -7.20
N ARG A 440 -3.01 17.23 -6.44
CA ARG A 440 -2.96 17.23 -4.98
C ARG A 440 -1.82 16.40 -4.41
N LEU A 441 -1.56 15.25 -5.01
CA LEU A 441 -0.42 14.42 -4.62
C LEU A 441 0.90 15.14 -4.96
N LEU A 442 0.99 15.73 -6.16
CA LEU A 442 2.15 16.49 -6.59
C LEU A 442 2.42 17.70 -5.68
N MET A 443 1.39 18.47 -5.33
CA MET A 443 1.52 19.59 -4.38
C MET A 443 2.08 19.13 -3.02
N LYS A 444 1.67 17.97 -2.51
CA LYS A 444 2.21 17.43 -1.26
C LYS A 444 3.66 16.99 -1.41
N LEU A 445 4.02 16.38 -2.53
CA LEU A 445 5.38 15.94 -2.81
C LEU A 445 6.33 17.14 -3.02
N ASP A 446 5.88 18.20 -3.69
CA ASP A 446 6.66 19.40 -3.94
C ASP A 446 6.81 20.27 -2.66
N PHE A 447 5.81 20.27 -1.78
CA PHE A 447 5.83 21.05 -0.52
C PHE A 447 7.01 20.70 0.41
N GLY A 448 7.47 19.44 0.38
CA GLY A 448 8.61 18.98 1.16
C GLY A 448 9.97 19.37 0.59
N GLY A 449 10.07 19.91 -0.63
CA GLY A 449 11.33 20.22 -1.32
C GLY A 449 12.25 19.01 -1.55
N TRP A 450 11.74 17.78 -1.34
CA TRP A 450 12.53 16.56 -1.46
C TRP A 450 12.86 16.17 -2.90
N PHE A 451 12.02 16.61 -3.84
CA PHE A 451 12.07 16.21 -5.25
C PHE A 451 12.17 17.42 -6.19
N ASP A 452 12.54 18.59 -5.68
CA ASP A 452 12.80 19.76 -6.52
C ASP A 452 13.96 19.44 -7.47
N VAL A 453 13.62 19.35 -8.74
CA VAL A 453 14.63 19.38 -9.80
C VAL A 453 15.26 20.77 -9.72
N LYS A 454 16.51 20.87 -9.27
CA LYS A 454 17.31 22.09 -9.43
C LYS A 454 17.21 22.48 -10.90
N LYS A 455 16.47 23.55 -11.20
CA LYS A 455 16.58 24.19 -12.51
C LYS A 455 18.07 24.46 -12.68
N PRO A 456 18.68 24.08 -13.83
CA PRO A 456 20.05 24.51 -14.10
C PRO A 456 20.03 26.01 -13.96
N ASP A 457 20.92 26.57 -13.14
CA ASP A 457 21.15 28.00 -13.02
C ASP A 457 21.31 28.54 -14.45
N GLU A 458 20.30 29.22 -14.94
CA GLU A 458 20.44 30.12 -16.08
C GLU A 458 21.45 31.13 -15.58
N GLY A 459 22.67 31.03 -16.13
CA GLY A 459 23.80 31.84 -15.80
C GLY A 459 23.39 33.29 -15.80
N GLY A 460 23.35 33.89 -14.63
CA GLY A 460 23.29 35.33 -14.50
C GLY A 460 24.60 35.89 -15.04
N ASP A 461 24.57 36.32 -16.29
CA ASP A 461 25.50 37.30 -16.82
C ASP A 461 25.31 38.58 -15.98
N GLY A 462 26.05 38.64 -14.89
CA GLY A 462 26.27 39.87 -14.14
C GLY A 462 27.30 40.71 -14.89
N GLU A 463 26.83 41.59 -15.77
CA GLU A 463 27.65 42.71 -16.23
C GLU A 463 28.13 43.50 -15.00
N SER A 464 29.44 43.44 -14.79
CA SER A 464 30.14 44.37 -13.94
C SER A 464 30.24 45.69 -14.69
N GLU A 465 29.37 46.64 -14.40
CA GLU A 465 29.63 48.03 -14.69
C GLU A 465 30.69 48.54 -13.69
N ASP A 466 31.90 48.73 -14.20
CA ASP A 466 32.91 49.62 -13.62
C ASP A 466 32.36 51.05 -13.73
N ASP A 467 32.10 51.71 -12.63
CA ASP A 467 32.04 53.15 -12.54
C ASP A 467 33.10 53.65 -11.59
N ASP A 468 34.11 54.26 -12.23
CA ASP A 468 35.06 55.22 -11.65
C ASP A 468 34.29 56.42 -11.03
N GLU A 469 34.53 56.70 -9.73
CA GLU A 469 34.89 58.02 -9.19
C GLU A 469 35.25 57.89 -7.68
#